data_b60de37ae0ea6d443bd15cf47fbb26e2
#
_entry.id   b60de37ae0ea6d443bd15cf47fbb26e2
#
_cell.length_a   1.000
_cell.length_b   1.000
_cell.length_c   1.000
_cell.angle_alpha   90.00
_cell.angle_beta   90.00
_cell.angle_gamma   90.00
#
_symmetry.space_group_name_H-M   'P 1'
#
loop_
_entity.id
_entity.type
_entity.pdbx_description
1 polymer ?
#
loop_
_entity_poly.entity_id
_entity_poly.type
_entity_poly.pdbx_seq_one_letter_code
_entity_poly.pdbx_strand_id
1 'polypeptide(L)'
;KIPDRPIAFSKGSLYIWDLKAGTDHLISDAVRLNNSISFSADSRYLMYLREDKGKRVLEAVDCRTWDRKDLAITHADTEQVVVSPDGRYVAYHLLNNIYTAPLLPGWTFPITLAHDIKDVPILKLSVQVGGVDLQWSSDSQQLHWVSGNRIIQADIPMAFKGAVKNPSNNKIPIRVAKKYLDTLTAIDFTVPKKIPRGMLALRGGTLITMDKDSVIGRGTVLIKNNRIVDIGPVDNVRIPKE
;
A
#
# COMPACT_ATOMS: atom_id res chain seq x y z
N LYS A 1 -20.00 7.37 -21.55
CA LYS A 1 -18.60 7.79 -21.46
C LYS A 1 -18.29 7.98 -19.99
N ILE A 2 -17.58 7.06 -19.38
CA ILE A 2 -16.95 7.26 -18.07
C ILE A 2 -15.87 8.31 -18.30
N PRO A 3 -15.86 9.43 -17.57
CA PRO A 3 -14.80 10.40 -17.75
C PRO A 3 -13.48 9.73 -17.37
N ASP A 4 -12.53 9.79 -18.28
CA ASP A 4 -11.12 9.39 -18.08
C ASP A 4 -10.43 10.40 -17.15
N ARG A 5 -10.94 10.51 -15.94
CA ARG A 5 -10.22 11.20 -14.87
C ARG A 5 -9.55 10.12 -14.04
N PRO A 6 -8.21 10.04 -14.06
CA PRO A 6 -7.52 9.28 -13.04
C PRO A 6 -8.03 9.78 -11.69
N ILE A 7 -8.29 8.87 -10.76
CA ILE A 7 -8.59 9.23 -9.37
C ILE A 7 -7.39 10.06 -8.91
N ALA A 8 -7.53 11.38 -8.96
CA ALA A 8 -6.52 12.29 -8.49
C ALA A 8 -6.50 12.12 -6.97
N PHE A 9 -5.54 11.36 -6.45
CA PHE A 9 -5.21 11.45 -5.04
C PHE A 9 -4.90 12.92 -4.76
N SER A 10 -5.63 13.52 -3.84
CA SER A 10 -5.48 14.92 -3.51
C SER A 10 -4.04 15.19 -3.08
N LYS A 11 -3.36 16.07 -3.80
CA LYS A 11 -2.10 16.67 -3.36
C LYS A 11 -2.46 17.59 -2.19
N GLY A 12 -1.72 17.46 -1.11
CA GLY A 12 -1.87 18.29 0.08
C GLY A 12 -0.58 19.04 0.38
N SER A 13 -0.69 20.09 1.16
CA SER A 13 0.45 20.78 1.73
C SER A 13 0.78 20.20 3.11
N LEU A 14 2.06 20.01 3.39
CA LEU A 14 2.57 19.53 4.66
C LEU A 14 3.14 20.72 5.44
N TYR A 15 2.66 20.89 6.66
CA TYR A 15 3.13 21.91 7.59
C TYR A 15 3.62 21.27 8.89
N ILE A 16 4.59 21.90 9.53
CA ILE A 16 4.93 21.68 10.94
C ILE A 16 4.39 22.85 11.72
N TRP A 17 3.64 22.56 12.78
CA TRP A 17 3.14 23.57 13.72
C TRP A 17 4.01 23.58 14.99
N ASP A 18 4.62 24.73 15.31
CA ASP A 18 5.29 24.94 16.60
C ASP A 18 4.26 25.35 17.65
N LEU A 19 3.95 24.43 18.55
CA LEU A 19 2.95 24.65 19.61
C LEU A 19 3.39 25.72 20.62
N LYS A 20 4.70 25.99 20.76
CA LYS A 20 5.21 26.99 21.70
C LYS A 20 5.21 28.38 21.08
N ALA A 21 5.66 28.49 19.85
CA ALA A 21 5.69 29.75 19.12
C ALA A 21 4.32 30.14 18.55
N GLY A 22 3.39 29.19 18.40
CA GLY A 22 2.10 29.40 17.77
C GLY A 22 2.19 29.71 16.28
N THR A 23 3.26 29.22 15.62
CA THR A 23 3.53 29.44 14.18
C THR A 23 3.59 28.14 13.44
N ASP A 24 3.25 28.19 12.14
CA ASP A 24 3.40 27.07 11.22
C ASP A 24 4.54 27.30 10.24
N HIS A 25 5.08 26.18 9.75
CA HIS A 25 6.14 26.18 8.75
C HIS A 25 5.76 25.25 7.61
N LEU A 26 5.65 25.81 6.40
CA LEU A 26 5.36 25.02 5.18
C LEU A 26 6.56 24.14 4.85
N ILE A 27 6.36 22.84 4.85
CA ILE A 27 7.38 21.85 4.46
C ILE A 27 7.30 21.55 2.97
N SER A 28 6.12 21.28 2.46
CA SER A 28 5.93 20.96 1.05
C SER A 28 4.48 21.20 0.62
N ASP A 29 4.28 21.64 -0.60
CA ASP A 29 2.97 21.80 -1.26
C ASP A 29 2.63 20.65 -2.24
N ALA A 30 3.50 19.65 -2.32
CA ALA A 30 3.41 18.55 -3.29
C ALA A 30 3.41 17.16 -2.63
N VAL A 31 2.86 17.04 -1.42
CA VAL A 31 2.80 15.77 -0.68
C VAL A 31 1.55 15.01 -1.07
N ARG A 32 1.69 13.72 -1.39
CA ARG A 32 0.55 12.81 -1.38
C ARG A 32 0.22 12.44 0.06
N LEU A 33 -1.03 12.61 0.44
CA LEU A 33 -1.57 12.16 1.71
C LEU A 33 -1.64 10.63 1.70
N ASN A 34 -0.52 10.00 1.90
CA ASN A 34 -0.41 8.58 2.22
C ASN A 34 0.37 8.49 3.55
N ASN A 35 0.26 7.40 4.26
CA ASN A 35 0.89 7.18 5.57
C ASN A 35 2.44 7.13 5.53
N SER A 36 3.08 7.99 4.72
CA SER A 36 4.54 8.05 4.52
C SER A 36 5.18 9.22 5.25
N ILE A 37 4.53 9.74 6.29
CA ILE A 37 5.06 10.83 7.11
C ILE A 37 5.52 10.24 8.43
N SER A 38 6.78 10.46 8.78
CA SER A 38 7.35 9.97 10.04
C SER A 38 8.45 10.89 10.57
N PHE A 39 8.69 10.84 11.89
CA PHE A 39 9.84 11.47 12.51
C PHE A 39 10.92 10.44 12.81
N SER A 40 12.18 10.88 12.82
CA SER A 40 13.28 10.11 13.42
C SER A 40 13.06 9.93 14.92
N ALA A 41 13.70 8.93 15.53
CA ALA A 41 13.57 8.64 16.97
C ALA A 41 13.89 9.83 17.88
N ASP A 42 14.85 10.67 17.47
CA ASP A 42 15.25 11.89 18.18
C ASP A 42 14.38 13.11 17.82
N SER A 43 13.32 12.92 17.00
CA SER A 43 12.42 13.95 16.49
C SER A 43 13.12 15.09 15.73
N ARG A 44 14.34 14.88 15.30
CA ARG A 44 15.11 15.88 14.58
C ARG A 44 14.73 15.96 13.11
N TYR A 45 14.48 14.83 12.48
CA TYR A 45 14.16 14.76 11.06
C TYR A 45 12.71 14.38 10.84
N LEU A 46 12.02 15.17 10.00
CA LEU A 46 10.74 14.80 9.41
C LEU A 46 11.01 14.15 8.07
N MET A 47 10.49 12.95 7.86
CA MET A 47 10.60 12.21 6.61
C MET A 47 9.22 12.08 5.96
N TYR A 48 9.16 12.32 4.66
CA TYR A 48 7.93 12.23 3.89
C TYR A 48 8.20 11.92 2.42
N LEU A 49 7.16 11.48 1.73
CA LEU A 49 7.22 11.14 0.31
C LEU A 49 6.67 12.30 -0.52
N ARG A 50 7.49 12.88 -1.37
CA ARG A 50 7.08 13.89 -2.36
C ARG A 50 7.07 13.33 -3.78
N GLU A 51 6.32 13.98 -4.66
CA GLU A 51 6.33 13.68 -6.09
C GLU A 51 7.29 14.63 -6.81
N ASP A 52 8.17 14.08 -7.66
CA ASP A 52 9.09 14.84 -8.46
C ASP A 52 9.20 14.22 -9.87
N LYS A 53 8.73 14.95 -10.89
CA LYS A 53 8.84 14.57 -12.31
C LYS A 53 8.42 13.12 -12.62
N GLY A 54 7.31 12.67 -12.02
CA GLY A 54 6.77 11.34 -12.21
C GLY A 54 7.48 10.24 -11.41
N LYS A 55 8.41 10.60 -10.52
CA LYS A 55 9.02 9.73 -9.52
C LYS A 55 8.54 10.12 -8.13
N ARG A 56 8.75 9.27 -7.18
CA ARG A 56 8.53 9.59 -5.77
C ARG A 56 9.87 9.64 -5.05
N VAL A 57 10.06 10.67 -4.26
CA VAL A 57 11.28 10.93 -3.54
C VAL A 57 10.98 10.94 -2.06
N LEU A 58 11.67 10.08 -1.31
CA LEU A 58 11.70 10.14 0.14
C LEU A 58 12.66 11.25 0.55
N GLU A 59 12.13 12.32 1.10
CA GLU A 59 12.88 13.49 1.57
C GLU A 59 12.90 13.53 3.09
N ALA A 60 14.02 13.92 3.66
CA ALA A 60 14.16 14.26 5.08
C ALA A 60 14.40 15.76 5.24
N VAL A 61 13.74 16.36 6.21
CA VAL A 61 13.91 17.77 6.60
C VAL A 61 14.42 17.80 8.03
N ASP A 62 15.54 18.46 8.28
CA ASP A 62 16.02 18.76 9.64
C ASP A 62 15.11 19.84 10.25
N CYS A 63 14.35 19.50 11.28
CA CYS A 63 13.39 20.40 11.92
C CYS A 63 14.06 21.56 12.69
N ARG A 64 15.39 21.59 12.80
CA ARG A 64 16.13 22.67 13.46
C ARG A 64 16.72 23.67 12.47
N THR A 65 17.29 23.15 11.36
CA THR A 65 17.98 23.99 10.37
C THR A 65 17.17 24.18 9.10
N TRP A 66 16.13 23.39 8.90
CA TRP A 66 15.29 23.30 7.69
C TRP A 66 16.06 22.80 6.46
N ASP A 67 17.26 22.25 6.67
CA ASP A 67 18.00 21.60 5.61
C ASP A 67 17.27 20.37 5.10
N ARG A 68 17.33 20.16 3.80
CA ARG A 68 16.64 19.07 3.10
C ARG A 68 17.62 18.10 2.49
N LYS A 69 17.25 16.83 2.53
CA LYS A 69 18.03 15.76 1.93
C LYS A 69 17.14 14.69 1.32
N ASP A 70 17.36 14.38 0.06
CA ASP A 70 16.75 13.23 -0.58
C ASP A 70 17.42 11.95 -0.08
N LEU A 71 16.65 11.07 0.54
CA LEU A 71 17.12 9.79 1.07
C LEU A 71 17.01 8.67 0.05
N ALA A 72 15.89 8.66 -0.69
CA ALA A 72 15.62 7.61 -1.67
C ALA A 72 14.74 8.11 -2.81
N ILE A 73 14.96 7.52 -3.98
CA ILE A 73 14.08 7.68 -5.15
C ILE A 73 13.38 6.34 -5.39
N THR A 74 12.07 6.38 -5.59
CA THR A 74 11.27 5.17 -5.80
C THR A 74 10.33 5.33 -6.99
N HIS A 75 9.71 4.22 -7.41
CA HIS A 75 8.80 4.18 -8.56
C HIS A 75 7.54 4.99 -8.28
N ALA A 76 6.90 5.50 -9.35
CA ALA A 76 5.64 6.26 -9.26
C ALA A 76 4.50 5.45 -8.60
N ASP A 77 4.51 4.13 -8.75
CA ASP A 77 3.51 3.22 -8.17
C ASP A 77 3.81 2.83 -6.71
N THR A 78 4.84 3.40 -6.10
CA THR A 78 5.09 3.19 -4.67
C THR A 78 4.00 3.87 -3.86
N GLU A 79 3.28 3.12 -3.06
CA GLU A 79 2.13 3.64 -2.31
C GLU A 79 2.52 4.20 -0.95
N GLN A 80 3.41 3.51 -0.25
CA GLN A 80 3.88 3.90 1.08
C GLN A 80 5.39 3.68 1.22
N VAL A 81 6.06 4.58 1.93
CA VAL A 81 7.47 4.45 2.32
C VAL A 81 7.61 4.87 3.78
N VAL A 82 8.23 4.05 4.60
CA VAL A 82 8.47 4.32 6.02
C VAL A 82 9.92 4.02 6.37
N VAL A 83 10.54 4.93 7.10
CA VAL A 83 11.92 4.75 7.62
C VAL A 83 11.86 4.22 9.03
N SER A 84 12.77 3.30 9.38
CA SER A 84 12.90 2.84 10.76
C SER A 84 13.28 4.00 11.69
N PRO A 85 12.82 4.02 12.95
CA PRO A 85 13.11 5.11 13.89
C PRO A 85 14.60 5.41 14.03
N ASP A 86 15.47 4.41 13.96
CA ASP A 86 16.92 4.56 14.00
C ASP A 86 17.56 4.99 12.68
N GLY A 87 16.77 5.16 11.62
CA GLY A 87 17.24 5.60 10.30
C GLY A 87 18.03 4.57 9.49
N ARG A 88 18.13 3.32 9.94
CA ARG A 88 18.96 2.30 9.27
C ARG A 88 18.27 1.51 8.17
N TYR A 89 16.94 1.49 8.16
CA TYR A 89 16.16 0.75 7.19
C TYR A 89 15.05 1.60 6.62
N VAL A 90 14.68 1.29 5.40
CA VAL A 90 13.47 1.78 4.74
C VAL A 90 12.61 0.60 4.33
N ALA A 91 11.31 0.69 4.57
CA ALA A 91 10.34 -0.26 4.04
C ALA A 91 9.37 0.46 3.11
N TYR A 92 8.93 -0.23 2.06
CA TYR A 92 8.04 0.37 1.07
C TYR A 92 7.09 -0.64 0.44
N HIS A 93 5.93 -0.12 0.06
CA HIS A 93 4.89 -0.86 -0.66
C HIS A 93 4.94 -0.47 -2.13
N LEU A 94 5.26 -1.42 -2.99
CA LEU A 94 5.34 -1.25 -4.44
C LEU A 94 4.63 -2.40 -5.15
N LEU A 95 3.67 -2.10 -6.01
CA LEU A 95 2.96 -3.10 -6.84
C LEU A 95 2.46 -4.30 -6.02
N ASN A 96 1.67 -4.05 -5.00
CA ASN A 96 1.12 -5.07 -4.08
C ASN A 96 2.17 -5.92 -3.34
N ASN A 97 3.41 -5.45 -3.24
CA ASN A 97 4.46 -6.15 -2.51
C ASN A 97 5.13 -5.24 -1.48
N ILE A 98 5.57 -5.86 -0.40
CA ILE A 98 6.32 -5.19 0.66
C ILE A 98 7.80 -5.51 0.49
N TYR A 99 8.61 -4.47 0.53
CA TYR A 99 10.06 -4.53 0.42
C TYR A 99 10.72 -3.78 1.56
N THR A 100 11.97 -4.14 1.85
CA THR A 100 12.83 -3.38 2.75
C THR A 100 14.25 -3.33 2.21
N ALA A 101 14.95 -2.24 2.51
CA ALA A 101 16.34 -2.00 2.14
C ALA A 101 17.08 -1.29 3.27
N PRO A 102 18.40 -1.44 3.40
CA PRO A 102 19.19 -0.64 4.33
C PRO A 102 19.31 0.80 3.83
N LEU A 103 19.27 1.74 4.78
CA LEU A 103 19.70 3.13 4.62
C LEU A 103 21.03 3.26 5.36
N LEU A 104 22.14 3.36 4.62
CA LEU A 104 23.44 3.46 5.27
C LEU A 104 23.72 4.90 5.71
N PRO A 105 24.12 5.12 6.98
CA PRO A 105 24.58 6.43 7.43
C PRO A 105 25.75 6.93 6.56
N GLY A 106 25.70 8.20 6.19
CA GLY A 106 26.77 8.81 5.40
C GLY A 106 26.63 8.71 3.87
N TRP A 107 25.60 8.08 3.35
CA TRP A 107 25.33 8.16 1.91
C TRP A 107 25.03 9.60 1.49
N THR A 108 25.81 10.08 0.54
CA THR A 108 25.69 11.45 0.00
C THR A 108 24.66 11.55 -1.12
N PHE A 109 24.23 10.43 -1.69
CA PHE A 109 23.30 10.35 -2.79
C PHE A 109 22.04 9.59 -2.38
N PRO A 110 20.86 9.94 -2.92
CA PRO A 110 19.66 9.18 -2.70
C PRO A 110 19.79 7.76 -3.29
N ILE A 111 19.40 6.75 -2.53
CA ILE A 111 19.34 5.38 -3.04
C ILE A 111 18.15 5.21 -3.97
N THR A 112 18.27 4.36 -4.98
CA THR A 112 17.12 4.00 -5.80
C THR A 112 16.48 2.74 -5.24
N LEU A 113 15.17 2.84 -4.94
CA LEU A 113 14.35 1.73 -4.46
C LEU A 113 13.49 1.20 -5.60
N ALA A 114 14.00 0.20 -6.30
CA ALA A 114 13.25 -0.53 -7.31
C ALA A 114 13.47 -2.03 -7.12
N HIS A 115 12.54 -2.83 -7.62
CA HIS A 115 12.57 -4.28 -7.41
C HIS A 115 13.68 -5.03 -8.17
N ASP A 116 14.41 -4.34 -9.06
CA ASP A 116 15.41 -4.91 -9.98
C ASP A 116 16.82 -4.35 -9.81
N ILE A 117 17.10 -3.57 -8.78
CA ILE A 117 18.40 -2.93 -8.55
C ILE A 117 19.35 -3.85 -7.82
N LYS A 118 20.62 -3.92 -8.32
CA LYS A 118 21.66 -4.79 -7.78
C LYS A 118 22.51 -4.14 -6.71
N ASP A 119 22.56 -2.81 -6.67
CA ASP A 119 23.51 -2.06 -5.83
C ASP A 119 23.04 -1.92 -4.37
N VAL A 120 21.77 -2.18 -4.10
CA VAL A 120 21.19 -2.14 -2.77
C VAL A 120 20.56 -3.51 -2.46
N PRO A 121 20.87 -4.13 -1.32
CA PRO A 121 20.28 -5.40 -0.94
C PRO A 121 18.80 -5.22 -0.56
N ILE A 122 17.93 -5.39 -1.54
CA ILE A 122 16.48 -5.28 -1.35
C ILE A 122 15.91 -6.64 -0.97
N LEU A 123 15.19 -6.70 0.14
CA LEU A 123 14.45 -7.88 0.57
C LEU A 123 12.97 -7.73 0.23
N LYS A 124 12.40 -8.74 -0.40
CA LYS A 124 10.94 -8.87 -0.58
C LYS A 124 10.37 -9.61 0.62
N LEU A 125 9.54 -8.95 1.40
CA LEU A 125 8.91 -9.50 2.60
C LEU A 125 7.59 -10.22 2.30
N SER A 126 6.78 -9.69 1.37
CA SER A 126 5.49 -10.30 1.03
C SER A 126 5.65 -11.66 0.35
N VAL A 127 4.85 -12.64 0.80
CA VAL A 127 4.88 -14.02 0.26
C VAL A 127 3.95 -14.17 -0.95
N GLN A 128 2.72 -13.73 -0.84
CA GLN A 128 1.71 -13.81 -1.91
C GLN A 128 1.25 -12.42 -2.33
N VAL A 129 0.47 -11.79 -1.51
CA VAL A 129 0.01 -10.41 -1.67
C VAL A 129 0.64 -9.61 -0.55
N GLY A 130 1.05 -8.38 -0.84
CA GLY A 130 1.56 -7.46 0.17
C GLY A 130 0.51 -7.14 1.21
N GLY A 131 0.47 -5.93 1.60
CA GLY A 131 -0.48 -5.43 2.58
C GLY A 131 -0.39 -3.92 2.60
N VAL A 132 -1.04 -3.34 3.57
CA VAL A 132 -1.12 -1.90 3.79
C VAL A 132 -0.64 -1.55 5.20
N ASP A 133 -0.49 -0.27 5.48
CA ASP A 133 -0.18 0.26 6.80
C ASP A 133 1.13 -0.27 7.38
N LEU A 134 2.23 -0.04 6.64
CA LEU A 134 3.57 -0.34 7.11
C LEU A 134 3.90 0.49 8.34
N GLN A 135 4.33 -0.18 9.39
CA GLN A 135 4.76 0.47 10.64
C GLN A 135 5.98 -0.24 11.23
N TRP A 136 6.93 0.55 11.70
CA TRP A 136 8.07 0.05 12.44
C TRP A 136 7.76 -0.03 13.94
N SER A 137 8.34 -1.02 14.60
CA SER A 137 8.44 -0.99 16.05
C SER A 137 9.36 0.14 16.52
N SER A 138 9.14 0.64 17.73
CA SER A 138 9.93 1.74 18.29
C SER A 138 11.42 1.43 18.44
N ASP A 139 11.77 0.15 18.58
CA ASP A 139 13.15 -0.35 18.66
C ASP A 139 13.79 -0.61 17.27
N SER A 140 13.06 -0.33 16.17
CA SER A 140 13.52 -0.52 14.79
C SER A 140 13.84 -1.98 14.40
N GLN A 141 13.43 -2.95 15.22
CA GLN A 141 13.74 -4.35 14.94
C GLN A 141 12.69 -5.00 14.05
N GLN A 142 11.44 -4.55 14.16
CA GLN A 142 10.32 -5.22 13.53
C GLN A 142 9.54 -4.28 12.62
N LEU A 143 9.13 -4.80 11.48
CA LEU A 143 8.19 -4.17 10.57
C LEU A 143 6.86 -4.91 10.65
N HIS A 144 5.77 -4.15 10.78
CA HIS A 144 4.41 -4.64 10.80
C HIS A 144 3.62 -4.13 9.59
N TRP A 145 2.69 -4.95 9.10
CA TRP A 145 1.71 -4.53 8.08
C TRP A 145 0.44 -5.37 8.17
N VAL A 146 -0.64 -4.85 7.61
CA VAL A 146 -1.92 -5.56 7.54
C VAL A 146 -2.05 -6.27 6.20
N SER A 147 -2.35 -7.57 6.22
CA SER A 147 -2.62 -8.36 5.02
C SER A 147 -3.93 -9.13 5.19
N GLY A 148 -4.99 -8.65 4.54
CA GLY A 148 -6.34 -9.14 4.75
C GLY A 148 -6.82 -8.92 6.19
N ASN A 149 -7.13 -10.00 6.90
CA ASN A 149 -7.52 -9.97 8.30
C ASN A 149 -6.37 -10.26 9.28
N ARG A 150 -5.12 -10.15 8.82
CA ARG A 150 -3.94 -10.51 9.62
C ARG A 150 -2.98 -9.35 9.75
N ILE A 151 -2.41 -9.20 10.93
CA ILE A 151 -1.23 -8.38 11.16
C ILE A 151 -0.02 -9.28 11.02
N ILE A 152 0.84 -8.97 10.07
CA ILE A 152 2.08 -9.68 9.78
C ILE A 152 3.24 -8.89 10.40
N GLN A 153 4.21 -9.62 10.91
CA GLN A 153 5.43 -9.08 11.51
C GLN A 153 6.65 -9.69 10.81
N ALA A 154 7.67 -8.88 10.61
CA ALA A 154 8.98 -9.33 10.13
C ALA A 154 10.09 -8.81 11.04
N ASP A 155 10.98 -9.70 11.46
CA ASP A 155 12.26 -9.35 12.11
C ASP A 155 13.26 -8.96 11.03
N ILE A 156 13.52 -7.67 10.89
CA ILE A 156 14.29 -7.13 9.76
C ILE A 156 15.79 -7.41 9.88
N PRO A 157 16.47 -7.17 11.01
CA PRO A 157 17.87 -7.55 11.18
C PRO A 157 18.13 -9.03 10.94
N MET A 158 17.26 -9.89 11.42
CA MET A 158 17.37 -11.35 11.23
C MET A 158 17.10 -11.74 9.78
N ALA A 159 16.17 -11.09 9.10
CA ALA A 159 15.88 -11.30 7.69
C ALA A 159 17.09 -10.96 6.81
N PHE A 160 17.74 -9.82 7.03
CA PHE A 160 18.99 -9.46 6.34
C PHE A 160 20.14 -10.43 6.64
N LYS A 161 20.34 -10.79 7.90
CA LYS A 161 21.35 -11.78 8.32
C LYS A 161 21.14 -13.14 7.68
N GLY A 162 19.89 -13.57 7.53
CA GLY A 162 19.52 -14.80 6.84
C GLY A 162 19.68 -14.74 5.33
N ALA A 163 19.44 -13.60 4.72
CA ALA A 163 19.60 -13.37 3.29
C ALA A 163 21.08 -13.46 2.85
N VAL A 164 21.99 -12.90 3.64
CA VAL A 164 23.45 -12.95 3.38
C VAL A 164 23.99 -14.38 3.44
N LYS A 165 23.39 -15.27 4.23
CA LYS A 165 23.83 -16.68 4.37
C LYS A 165 23.44 -17.58 3.19
N ASN A 166 22.61 -17.12 2.26
CA ASN A 166 22.18 -17.84 1.07
C ASN A 166 22.51 -17.08 -0.22
N PRO A 167 23.80 -16.92 -0.57
CA PRO A 167 24.21 -16.14 -1.75
C PRO A 167 23.89 -16.81 -3.09
N SER A 168 23.42 -18.06 -3.11
CA SER A 168 23.12 -18.80 -4.33
C SER A 168 21.84 -18.35 -5.07
N ASN A 169 21.14 -17.35 -4.55
CA ASN A 169 19.95 -16.83 -5.19
C ASN A 169 20.24 -15.47 -5.83
N ASN A 170 20.83 -15.49 -7.04
CA ASN A 170 21.07 -14.30 -7.89
C ASN A 170 19.78 -13.58 -8.33
N LYS A 171 18.63 -13.92 -7.77
CA LYS A 171 17.36 -13.28 -8.07
C LYS A 171 17.16 -12.08 -7.14
N ILE A 172 17.02 -10.92 -7.71
CA ILE A 172 16.69 -9.67 -7.03
C ILE A 172 15.22 -9.37 -7.29
N PRO A 173 14.47 -8.99 -6.27
CA PRO A 173 14.80 -8.88 -4.85
C PRO A 173 14.94 -10.26 -4.17
N ILE A 174 15.75 -10.30 -3.12
CA ILE A 174 15.92 -11.53 -2.33
C ILE A 174 14.63 -11.79 -1.56
N ARG A 175 14.01 -12.96 -1.76
CA ARG A 175 12.83 -13.33 -0.98
C ARG A 175 13.22 -13.73 0.43
N VAL A 176 12.56 -13.13 1.39
CA VAL A 176 12.75 -13.48 2.79
C VAL A 176 12.11 -14.84 3.08
N ALA A 177 12.84 -15.70 3.78
CA ALA A 177 12.31 -16.99 4.18
C ALA A 177 11.14 -16.83 5.17
N LYS A 178 10.09 -17.63 4.99
CA LYS A 178 8.86 -17.57 5.83
C LYS A 178 9.14 -17.60 7.33
N LYS A 179 10.22 -18.23 7.76
CA LYS A 179 10.61 -18.30 9.18
C LYS A 179 10.93 -16.95 9.84
N TYR A 180 11.15 -15.88 9.04
CA TYR A 180 11.35 -14.51 9.54
C TYR A 180 10.08 -13.67 9.50
N LEU A 181 8.97 -14.29 9.06
CA LEU A 181 7.66 -13.67 8.97
C LEU A 181 6.72 -14.41 9.92
N ASP A 182 6.04 -13.68 10.74
CA ASP A 182 5.06 -14.24 11.67
C ASP A 182 3.71 -13.57 11.50
N THR A 183 2.65 -14.27 11.85
CA THR A 183 1.33 -13.68 11.99
C THR A 183 1.16 -13.29 13.45
N LEU A 184 1.28 -11.99 13.73
CA LEU A 184 1.15 -11.47 15.08
C LEU A 184 -0.28 -11.65 15.60
N THR A 185 -1.25 -11.33 14.76
CA THR A 185 -2.68 -11.43 15.13
C THR A 185 -3.51 -11.71 13.89
N ALA A 186 -4.49 -12.58 14.02
CA ALA A 186 -5.57 -12.75 13.07
C ALA A 186 -6.86 -12.20 13.67
N ILE A 187 -7.54 -11.32 12.94
CA ILE A 187 -8.82 -10.77 13.35
C ILE A 187 -9.91 -11.58 12.64
N ASP A 188 -10.43 -12.57 13.35
CA ASP A 188 -11.48 -13.43 12.86
C ASP A 188 -12.81 -13.05 13.52
N PHE A 189 -13.79 -12.71 12.71
CA PHE A 189 -15.15 -12.51 13.19
C PHE A 189 -16.14 -13.21 12.25
N THR A 190 -17.16 -13.78 12.85
CA THR A 190 -18.24 -14.44 12.13
C THR A 190 -19.44 -13.52 12.11
N VAL A 191 -19.91 -13.19 10.92
CA VAL A 191 -21.15 -12.42 10.73
C VAL A 191 -22.21 -13.36 10.16
N PRO A 192 -23.41 -13.37 10.70
CA PRO A 192 -24.52 -14.14 10.11
C PRO A 192 -24.73 -13.69 8.68
N LYS A 193 -24.67 -14.61 7.73
CA LYS A 193 -24.97 -14.29 6.33
C LYS A 193 -26.42 -13.87 6.22
N LYS A 194 -26.66 -12.60 5.91
CA LYS A 194 -28.02 -12.13 5.61
C LYS A 194 -28.43 -12.68 4.24
N ILE A 195 -29.34 -13.65 4.24
CA ILE A 195 -29.93 -14.19 3.02
C ILE A 195 -31.31 -13.53 2.87
N PRO A 196 -31.49 -12.58 1.94
CA PRO A 196 -32.76 -11.98 1.68
C PRO A 196 -33.75 -13.08 1.22
N ARG A 197 -34.93 -13.06 1.79
CA ARG A 197 -36.06 -13.89 1.32
C ARG A 197 -36.91 -13.08 0.35
N GLY A 198 -37.57 -13.76 -0.56
CA GLY A 198 -38.42 -13.10 -1.55
C GLY A 198 -37.76 -12.94 -2.91
N MET A 199 -38.32 -12.08 -3.72
CA MET A 199 -37.91 -11.87 -5.10
C MET A 199 -37.50 -10.41 -5.34
N LEU A 200 -36.45 -10.21 -6.12
CA LEU A 200 -35.97 -8.90 -6.55
C LEU A 200 -35.75 -8.94 -8.06
N ALA A 201 -36.25 -7.94 -8.77
CA ALA A 201 -35.97 -7.73 -10.17
C ALA A 201 -35.14 -6.46 -10.37
N LEU A 202 -33.93 -6.60 -10.94
CA LEU A 202 -33.14 -5.48 -11.41
C LEU A 202 -33.40 -5.28 -12.89
N ARG A 203 -33.91 -4.10 -13.28
CA ARG A 203 -34.50 -3.89 -14.61
C ARG A 203 -33.87 -2.71 -15.33
N GLY A 204 -33.66 -2.87 -16.65
CA GLY A 204 -33.26 -1.79 -17.54
C GLY A 204 -31.77 -1.51 -17.64
N GLY A 205 -30.93 -2.28 -16.93
CA GLY A 205 -29.48 -2.16 -16.99
C GLY A 205 -28.86 -2.87 -18.20
N THR A 206 -27.64 -2.50 -18.55
CA THR A 206 -26.81 -3.27 -19.48
C THR A 206 -26.22 -4.47 -18.75
N LEU A 207 -26.45 -5.68 -19.27
CA LEU A 207 -25.96 -6.91 -18.67
C LEU A 207 -24.81 -7.46 -19.49
N ILE A 208 -23.66 -7.63 -18.84
CA ILE A 208 -22.49 -8.31 -19.38
C ILE A 208 -22.49 -9.70 -18.75
N THR A 209 -22.92 -10.70 -19.51
CA THR A 209 -23.17 -12.03 -18.95
C THR A 209 -21.92 -12.89 -18.86
N MET A 210 -20.84 -12.49 -19.53
CA MET A 210 -19.59 -13.27 -19.67
C MET A 210 -19.81 -14.65 -20.36
N ASP A 211 -20.99 -14.84 -20.96
CA ASP A 211 -21.27 -16.01 -21.78
C ASP A 211 -21.12 -15.63 -23.26
N LYS A 212 -20.09 -16.16 -23.91
CA LYS A 212 -19.77 -15.96 -25.35
C LYS A 212 -19.83 -14.48 -25.78
N ASP A 213 -19.27 -13.59 -24.96
CA ASP A 213 -19.24 -12.14 -25.19
C ASP A 213 -20.63 -11.48 -25.38
N SER A 214 -21.68 -12.11 -24.87
CA SER A 214 -23.02 -11.57 -25.02
C SER A 214 -23.26 -10.40 -24.09
N VAL A 215 -23.71 -9.26 -24.69
CA VAL A 215 -24.11 -8.05 -23.98
C VAL A 215 -25.55 -7.77 -24.27
N ILE A 216 -26.38 -7.62 -23.22
CA ILE A 216 -27.80 -7.29 -23.33
C ILE A 216 -27.97 -5.82 -22.94
N GLY A 217 -28.25 -4.95 -23.90
CA GLY A 217 -28.28 -3.49 -23.73
C GLY A 217 -29.35 -2.97 -22.77
N ARG A 218 -30.51 -3.66 -22.71
CA ARG A 218 -31.60 -3.41 -21.74
C ARG A 218 -32.04 -4.75 -21.20
N GLY A 219 -31.51 -5.13 -20.08
CA GLY A 219 -31.74 -6.43 -19.48
C GLY A 219 -32.48 -6.36 -18.16
N THR A 220 -32.97 -7.53 -17.73
CA THR A 220 -33.56 -7.78 -16.42
C THR A 220 -32.81 -8.95 -15.79
N VAL A 221 -32.46 -8.84 -14.52
CA VAL A 221 -31.97 -9.93 -13.67
C VAL A 221 -33.06 -10.19 -12.61
N LEU A 222 -33.56 -11.41 -12.57
CA LEU A 222 -34.51 -11.86 -11.55
C LEU A 222 -33.75 -12.66 -10.49
N ILE A 223 -33.87 -12.24 -9.25
CA ILE A 223 -33.17 -12.83 -8.10
C ILE A 223 -34.24 -13.37 -7.13
N LYS A 224 -34.13 -14.63 -6.74
CA LYS A 224 -34.96 -15.25 -5.72
C LYS A 224 -34.07 -15.84 -4.62
N ASN A 225 -34.34 -15.50 -3.38
CA ASN A 225 -33.63 -16.03 -2.23
C ASN A 225 -32.09 -15.92 -2.39
N ASN A 226 -31.60 -14.77 -2.83
CA ASN A 226 -30.19 -14.49 -3.05
C ASN A 226 -29.51 -15.30 -4.19
N ARG A 227 -30.30 -15.80 -5.14
CA ARG A 227 -29.80 -16.48 -6.34
C ARG A 227 -30.45 -15.91 -7.59
N ILE A 228 -29.65 -15.73 -8.64
CA ILE A 228 -30.22 -15.40 -9.97
C ILE A 228 -30.98 -16.60 -10.47
N VAL A 229 -32.23 -16.38 -10.81
CA VAL A 229 -33.15 -17.41 -11.32
C VAL A 229 -33.51 -17.19 -12.78
N ASP A 230 -33.38 -15.96 -13.27
CA ASP A 230 -33.63 -15.64 -14.68
C ASP A 230 -32.84 -14.39 -15.07
N ILE A 231 -32.42 -14.31 -16.34
CA ILE A 231 -31.69 -13.20 -16.91
C ILE A 231 -31.98 -13.10 -18.42
N GLY A 232 -32.23 -11.90 -18.90
CA GLY A 232 -32.49 -11.70 -20.33
C GLY A 232 -32.87 -10.26 -20.68
N PRO A 233 -33.25 -10.01 -21.95
CA PRO A 233 -33.84 -8.73 -22.36
C PRO A 233 -35.04 -8.36 -21.49
N VAL A 234 -35.26 -7.05 -21.31
CA VAL A 234 -36.27 -6.53 -20.36
C VAL A 234 -37.68 -7.04 -20.61
N ASP A 235 -38.02 -7.37 -21.85
CA ASP A 235 -39.33 -7.82 -22.23
C ASP A 235 -39.47 -9.34 -22.19
N ASN A 236 -38.38 -10.08 -22.09
CA ASN A 236 -38.38 -11.54 -22.09
C ASN A 236 -38.39 -12.15 -20.68
N VAL A 237 -37.91 -11.43 -19.67
CA VAL A 237 -37.91 -11.91 -18.29
C VAL A 237 -39.23 -11.60 -17.63
N ARG A 238 -39.99 -12.66 -17.29
CA ARG A 238 -41.28 -12.54 -16.63
C ARG A 238 -41.13 -12.35 -15.12
N ILE A 239 -41.51 -11.17 -14.65
CA ILE A 239 -41.51 -10.88 -13.21
C ILE A 239 -42.86 -11.36 -12.65
N PRO A 240 -42.86 -12.33 -11.71
CA PRO A 240 -44.10 -12.76 -11.07
C PRO A 240 -44.71 -11.58 -10.30
N LYS A 241 -46.04 -11.50 -10.33
CA LYS A 241 -46.80 -10.64 -9.41
C LYS A 241 -46.87 -11.40 -8.08
N GLU A 242 -46.48 -10.75 -6.97
CA GLU A 242 -46.75 -11.26 -5.63
C GLU A 242 -48.23 -11.29 -5.35
#